data_7f1195527f3b7442db0d162cc08b1290
#
_entry.id   7f1195527f3b7442db0d162cc08b1290
#
_cell.length_a   1.000
_cell.length_b   1.000
_cell.length_c   1.000
_cell.angle_alpha   90.00
_cell.angle_beta   90.00
_cell.angle_gamma   90.00
#
_symmetry.space_group_name_H-M   'P 1'
#
loop_
_entity.id
_entity.type
_entity.pdbx_description
1 polymer ?
#
loop_
_entity_poly.entity_id
_entity_poly.type
_entity_poly.pdbx_seq_one_letter_code
_entity_poly.pdbx_strand_id
1 'polypeptide(L)'
;AHGAHLKFMKDQPAAAEDCGADIIVDSIHKTLASFTQSAVLHVNSERISLPVLEDQLQKIESTSPSYLLMASLDLNGDIMREHGTSLFTQWQENLDVFYREAEKIPGLRMLQPADLQGGSMDQTKIDLDMSALGLSGARLEQELIKRDIFCELTTGNILMCMTGIGNTQADYEKL
;
A
#
# COMPACT_ATOMS: atom_id res chain seq x y z
N ALA A 1 -2.47 -8.75 4.41
CA ALA A 1 -3.03 -7.73 3.48
C ALA A 1 -2.05 -6.56 3.30
N HIS A 2 -2.21 -5.81 2.22
CA HIS A 2 -1.45 -4.58 1.95
C HIS A 2 -2.39 -3.36 2.01
N GLY A 3 -3.36 -3.40 2.89
CA GLY A 3 -4.46 -2.45 3.02
C GLY A 3 -4.53 -1.72 4.36
N ALA A 4 -3.44 -1.72 5.15
CA ALA A 4 -3.41 -1.07 6.46
C ALA A 4 -3.81 0.43 6.45
N HIS A 5 -3.65 1.11 5.30
CA HIS A 5 -4.00 2.50 5.08
C HIS A 5 -5.49 2.73 4.76
N LEU A 6 -6.18 1.72 4.22
CA LEU A 6 -7.55 1.86 3.69
C LEU A 6 -8.54 2.37 4.73
N LYS A 7 -8.38 1.98 6.00
CA LYS A 7 -9.23 2.45 7.10
C LYS A 7 -9.18 3.97 7.31
N PHE A 8 -8.11 4.61 6.88
CA PHE A 8 -7.79 6.00 7.19
C PHE A 8 -7.88 6.93 5.98
N MET A 9 -7.97 6.38 4.76
CA MET A 9 -8.06 7.16 3.53
C MET A 9 -9.51 7.23 3.03
N LYS A 10 -9.90 8.39 2.52
CA LYS A 10 -11.18 8.58 1.86
C LYS A 10 -11.10 8.11 0.41
N ASP A 11 -12.25 7.80 -0.17
CA ASP A 11 -12.41 7.46 -1.60
C ASP A 11 -11.58 6.24 -2.05
N GLN A 12 -11.14 5.40 -1.09
CA GLN A 12 -10.47 4.13 -1.31
C GLN A 12 -11.43 2.95 -1.01
N PRO A 13 -11.09 1.72 -1.42
CA PRO A 13 -11.87 0.54 -1.06
C PRO A 13 -12.08 0.41 0.45
N ALA A 14 -13.16 -0.22 0.85
CA ALA A 14 -13.41 -0.51 2.25
C ALA A 14 -12.28 -1.39 2.84
N ALA A 15 -11.84 -1.05 4.04
CA ALA A 15 -10.87 -1.86 4.77
C ALA A 15 -11.46 -3.22 5.16
N ALA A 16 -10.61 -4.22 5.37
CA ALA A 16 -11.05 -5.57 5.76
C ALA A 16 -11.87 -5.57 7.06
N GLU A 17 -11.55 -4.67 7.99
CA GLU A 17 -12.28 -4.43 9.23
C GLU A 17 -13.73 -4.02 8.97
N ASP A 18 -13.96 -3.21 7.97
CA ASP A 18 -15.30 -2.70 7.58
C ASP A 18 -16.06 -3.72 6.73
N CYS A 19 -15.38 -4.70 6.15
CA CYS A 19 -15.98 -5.79 5.38
C CYS A 19 -16.40 -7.00 6.22
N GLY A 20 -16.28 -6.93 7.55
CA GLY A 20 -16.68 -7.98 8.46
C GLY A 20 -15.71 -9.16 8.54
N ALA A 21 -14.45 -8.98 8.21
CA ALA A 21 -13.42 -10.00 8.41
C ALA A 21 -13.20 -10.23 9.90
N ASP A 22 -13.17 -11.50 10.32
CA ASP A 22 -13.00 -11.87 11.74
C ASP A 22 -11.54 -11.76 12.21
N ILE A 23 -10.60 -12.08 11.32
CA ILE A 23 -9.15 -11.95 11.53
C ILE A 23 -8.55 -11.25 10.33
N ILE A 24 -7.70 -10.26 10.60
CA ILE A 24 -7.01 -9.48 9.56
C ILE A 24 -5.52 -9.48 9.89
N VAL A 25 -4.69 -9.70 8.87
CA VAL A 25 -3.24 -9.56 8.98
C VAL A 25 -2.80 -8.44 8.05
N ASP A 26 -2.31 -7.35 8.61
CA ASP A 26 -1.81 -6.21 7.87
C ASP A 26 -0.29 -6.12 7.87
N SER A 27 0.27 -6.02 6.66
CA SER A 27 1.68 -5.73 6.45
C SER A 27 1.91 -4.23 6.62
N ILE A 28 2.15 -3.79 7.84
CA ILE A 28 2.29 -2.36 8.17
C ILE A 28 3.43 -1.73 7.37
N HIS A 29 4.53 -2.45 7.18
CA HIS A 29 5.71 -1.98 6.46
C HIS A 29 5.51 -1.68 4.96
N LYS A 30 4.36 -2.06 4.38
CA LYS A 30 4.11 -1.86 2.94
C LYS A 30 3.64 -0.45 2.62
N THR A 31 2.87 0.16 3.50
CA THR A 31 2.21 1.46 3.22
C THR A 31 2.37 2.46 4.36
N LEU A 32 2.74 2.02 5.55
CA LEU A 32 2.94 2.84 6.74
C LEU A 32 4.41 2.83 7.21
N ALA A 33 4.69 3.53 8.31
CA ALA A 33 6.04 3.81 8.78
C ALA A 33 6.60 2.72 9.72
N SER A 34 6.72 1.47 9.26
CA SER A 34 7.40 0.43 10.04
C SER A 34 8.43 -0.32 9.21
N PHE A 35 9.37 -1.00 9.87
CA PHE A 35 10.40 -1.75 9.18
C PHE A 35 9.86 -2.98 8.47
N THR A 36 10.49 -3.35 7.36
CA THR A 36 10.17 -4.56 6.59
C THR A 36 10.11 -5.80 7.49
N GLN A 37 9.17 -6.70 7.22
CA GLN A 37 8.79 -7.89 7.97
C GLN A 37 7.88 -7.62 9.18
N SER A 38 7.55 -6.37 9.50
CA SER A 38 6.57 -6.08 10.54
C SER A 38 5.14 -6.23 10.02
N ALA A 39 4.30 -6.86 10.83
CA ALA A 39 2.88 -7.03 10.55
C ALA A 39 2.08 -6.97 11.86
N VAL A 40 0.79 -6.67 11.75
CA VAL A 40 -0.14 -6.68 12.87
C VAL A 40 -1.29 -7.63 12.53
N LEU A 41 -1.66 -8.46 13.51
CA LEU A 41 -2.84 -9.30 13.45
C LEU A 41 -3.94 -8.65 14.27
N HIS A 42 -5.07 -8.37 13.63
CA HIS A 42 -6.28 -7.83 14.26
C HIS A 42 -7.31 -8.93 14.44
N VAL A 43 -7.97 -8.96 15.58
CA VAL A 43 -9.13 -9.79 15.84
C VAL A 43 -10.36 -8.89 15.95
N ASN A 44 -11.27 -9.02 15.02
CA ASN A 44 -12.39 -8.09 14.80
C ASN A 44 -13.76 -8.72 15.16
N SER A 45 -13.76 -9.88 15.81
CA SER A 45 -14.99 -10.61 16.07
C SER A 45 -14.91 -11.50 17.33
N GLU A 46 -16.01 -11.59 18.06
CA GLU A 46 -16.15 -12.51 19.21
C GLU A 46 -16.24 -13.99 18.78
N ARG A 47 -16.36 -14.28 17.48
CA ARG A 47 -16.33 -15.67 16.98
C ARG A 47 -14.95 -16.32 17.11
N ILE A 48 -13.91 -15.51 17.33
CA ILE A 48 -12.54 -15.97 17.50
C ILE A 48 -12.23 -16.09 19.01
N SER A 49 -11.89 -17.28 19.43
CA SER A 49 -11.40 -17.50 20.79
C SER A 49 -9.96 -17.01 20.91
N LEU A 50 -9.74 -15.88 21.59
CA LEU A 50 -8.40 -15.31 21.80
C LEU A 50 -7.43 -16.30 22.45
N PRO A 51 -7.81 -17.07 23.54
CA PRO A 51 -6.90 -18.05 24.13
C PRO A 51 -6.45 -19.15 23.15
N VAL A 52 -7.37 -19.58 22.27
CA VAL A 52 -7.02 -20.58 21.23
C VAL A 52 -6.09 -19.98 20.19
N LEU A 53 -6.35 -18.74 19.76
CA LEU A 53 -5.49 -18.05 18.80
C LEU A 53 -4.08 -17.84 19.36
N GLU A 54 -3.96 -17.36 20.59
CA GLU A 54 -2.69 -17.18 21.30
C GLU A 54 -1.89 -18.49 21.40
N ASP A 55 -2.56 -19.59 21.79
CA ASP A 55 -1.94 -20.92 21.84
C ASP A 55 -1.39 -21.37 20.46
N GLN A 56 -2.13 -21.08 19.38
CA GLN A 56 -1.66 -21.41 18.04
C GLN A 56 -0.49 -20.51 17.59
N LEU A 57 -0.52 -19.23 17.90
CA LEU A 57 0.58 -18.30 17.60
C LEU A 57 1.86 -18.74 18.32
N GLN A 58 1.79 -19.06 19.61
CA GLN A 58 2.94 -19.53 20.40
C GLN A 58 3.63 -20.77 19.82
N LYS A 59 2.93 -21.59 19.05
CA LYS A 59 3.51 -22.79 18.42
C LYS A 59 4.38 -22.47 17.19
N ILE A 60 4.18 -21.31 16.57
CA ILE A 60 4.82 -20.97 15.30
C ILE A 60 5.69 -19.71 15.39
N GLU A 61 5.52 -18.90 16.43
CA GLU A 61 6.33 -17.69 16.61
C GLU A 61 7.70 -17.99 17.18
N SER A 62 8.64 -17.06 16.97
CA SER A 62 9.97 -17.11 17.54
C SER A 62 9.96 -16.80 19.04
N THR A 63 10.76 -17.52 19.83
CA THR A 63 10.98 -17.20 21.25
C THR A 63 11.89 -15.97 21.47
N SER A 64 12.51 -15.45 20.40
CA SER A 64 13.44 -14.32 20.43
C SER A 64 12.96 -13.23 19.49
N PRO A 65 11.99 -12.39 19.89
CA PRO A 65 11.44 -11.34 19.03
C PRO A 65 12.50 -10.27 18.75
N SER A 66 12.40 -9.67 17.56
CA SER A 66 13.24 -8.52 17.21
C SER A 66 12.71 -7.26 17.87
N TYR A 67 13.41 -6.75 18.86
CA TYR A 67 13.06 -5.48 19.51
C TYR A 67 13.06 -4.29 18.55
N LEU A 68 13.89 -4.32 17.49
CA LEU A 68 13.88 -3.28 16.45
C LEU A 68 12.55 -3.27 15.67
N LEU A 69 12.03 -4.45 15.32
CA LEU A 69 10.72 -4.54 14.64
C LEU A 69 9.57 -4.12 15.57
N MET A 70 9.63 -4.53 16.84
CA MET A 70 8.64 -4.12 17.84
C MET A 70 8.66 -2.60 18.04
N ALA A 71 9.84 -2.01 18.23
CA ALA A 71 9.99 -0.56 18.36
C ALA A 71 9.50 0.19 17.11
N SER A 72 9.73 -0.35 15.90
CA SER A 72 9.25 0.28 14.68
C SER A 72 7.72 0.28 14.57
N LEU A 73 7.05 -0.77 15.07
CA LEU A 73 5.59 -0.83 15.13
C LEU A 73 5.04 0.16 16.17
N ASP A 74 5.67 0.27 17.32
CA ASP A 74 5.29 1.19 18.40
C ASP A 74 5.41 2.64 17.92
N LEU A 75 6.56 3.01 17.34
CA LEU A 75 6.79 4.32 16.74
C LEU A 75 5.81 4.62 15.60
N ASN A 76 5.46 3.62 14.77
CA ASN A 76 4.43 3.81 13.76
C ASN A 76 3.07 4.15 14.40
N GLY A 77 2.73 3.51 15.53
CA GLY A 77 1.52 3.84 16.29
C GLY A 77 1.50 5.29 16.76
N ASP A 78 2.62 5.78 17.26
CA ASP A 78 2.77 7.17 17.69
C ASP A 78 2.65 8.14 16.52
N ILE A 79 3.36 7.89 15.42
CA ILE A 79 3.28 8.71 14.19
C ILE A 79 1.84 8.76 13.67
N MET A 80 1.13 7.63 13.65
CA MET A 80 -0.26 7.60 13.18
C MET A 80 -1.19 8.36 14.11
N ARG A 81 -0.99 8.30 15.41
CA ARG A 81 -1.80 9.02 16.40
C ARG A 81 -1.60 10.52 16.30
N GLU A 82 -0.36 10.98 16.13
CA GLU A 82 -0.03 12.41 16.17
C GLU A 82 -0.17 13.08 14.79
N HIS A 83 0.19 12.37 13.73
CA HIS A 83 0.32 12.93 12.38
C HIS A 83 -0.52 12.20 11.31
N GLY A 84 -1.19 11.10 11.66
CA GLY A 84 -1.89 10.25 10.69
C GLY A 84 -2.84 11.02 9.78
N THR A 85 -3.69 11.88 10.35
CA THR A 85 -4.65 12.67 9.56
C THR A 85 -3.95 13.54 8.50
N SER A 86 -2.89 14.24 8.85
CA SER A 86 -2.15 15.09 7.91
C SER A 86 -1.40 14.27 6.86
N LEU A 87 -0.79 13.15 7.25
CA LEU A 87 -0.05 12.26 6.35
C LEU A 87 -0.98 11.62 5.31
N PHE A 88 -2.14 11.11 5.73
CA PHE A 88 -3.12 10.53 4.80
C PHE A 88 -3.75 11.58 3.88
N THR A 89 -4.02 12.77 4.38
CA THR A 89 -4.51 13.89 3.55
C THR A 89 -3.48 14.25 2.49
N GLN A 90 -2.23 14.45 2.88
CA GLN A 90 -1.14 14.78 1.96
C GLN A 90 -0.92 13.66 0.92
N TRP A 91 -1.00 12.39 1.34
CA TRP A 91 -0.87 11.26 0.43
C TRP A 91 -1.98 11.25 -0.62
N GLN A 92 -3.25 11.44 -0.19
CA GLN A 92 -4.38 11.52 -1.12
C GLN A 92 -4.23 12.70 -2.10
N GLU A 93 -3.88 13.88 -1.61
CA GLU A 93 -3.66 15.06 -2.45
C GLU A 93 -2.57 14.85 -3.49
N ASN A 94 -1.45 14.22 -3.12
CA ASN A 94 -0.38 13.87 -4.05
C ASN A 94 -0.84 12.89 -5.12
N LEU A 95 -1.62 11.87 -4.76
CA LEU A 95 -2.21 10.92 -5.71
C LEU A 95 -3.16 11.62 -6.68
N ASP A 96 -4.04 12.47 -6.19
CA ASP A 96 -5.01 13.20 -7.02
C ASP A 96 -4.32 14.11 -8.04
N VAL A 97 -3.23 14.76 -7.62
CA VAL A 97 -2.38 15.56 -8.52
C VAL A 97 -1.72 14.66 -9.55
N PHE A 98 -1.10 13.56 -9.12
CA PHE A 98 -0.41 12.61 -10.00
C PHE A 98 -1.36 12.07 -11.09
N TYR A 99 -2.49 11.51 -10.71
CA TYR A 99 -3.44 10.94 -11.68
C TYR A 99 -3.90 11.99 -12.70
N ARG A 100 -4.22 13.20 -12.25
CA ARG A 100 -4.63 14.30 -13.12
C ARG A 100 -3.53 14.73 -14.10
N GLU A 101 -2.26 14.77 -13.68
CA GLU A 101 -1.15 15.14 -14.54
C GLU A 101 -0.75 14.01 -15.49
N ALA A 102 -0.74 12.76 -15.00
CA ALA A 102 -0.41 11.59 -15.78
C ALA A 102 -1.42 11.31 -16.91
N GLU A 103 -2.71 11.63 -16.72
CA GLU A 103 -3.73 11.55 -17.80
C GLU A 103 -3.41 12.41 -19.02
N LYS A 104 -2.58 13.45 -18.86
CA LYS A 104 -2.17 14.33 -19.96
C LYS A 104 -1.04 13.75 -20.81
N ILE A 105 -0.41 12.66 -20.38
CA ILE A 105 0.72 12.03 -21.05
C ILE A 105 0.19 11.17 -22.21
N PRO A 106 0.46 11.53 -23.49
CA PRO A 106 -0.03 10.77 -24.63
C PRO A 106 0.56 9.36 -24.64
N GLY A 107 -0.31 8.34 -24.74
CA GLY A 107 0.09 6.94 -24.82
C GLY A 107 0.33 6.25 -23.47
N LEU A 108 0.31 6.98 -22.36
CA LEU A 108 0.22 6.39 -21.03
C LEU A 108 -1.23 5.99 -20.76
N ARG A 109 -1.43 4.75 -20.33
CA ARG A 109 -2.69 4.26 -19.77
C ARG A 109 -2.46 3.87 -18.32
N MET A 110 -3.37 4.28 -17.47
CA MET A 110 -3.42 3.85 -16.07
C MET A 110 -4.74 3.11 -15.83
N LEU A 111 -4.69 2.06 -15.03
CA LEU A 111 -5.91 1.42 -14.57
C LEU A 111 -6.68 2.39 -13.66
N GLN A 112 -7.97 2.54 -13.93
CA GLN A 112 -8.87 3.44 -13.20
C GLN A 112 -10.04 2.65 -12.60
N PRO A 113 -10.67 3.13 -11.51
CA PRO A 113 -11.87 2.49 -10.97
C PRO A 113 -12.97 2.29 -12.00
N ALA A 114 -13.09 3.18 -12.99
CA ALA A 114 -14.07 3.08 -14.08
C ALA A 114 -13.82 1.89 -15.02
N ASP A 115 -12.62 1.35 -15.08
CA ASP A 115 -12.27 0.16 -15.87
C ASP A 115 -12.78 -1.14 -15.23
N LEU A 116 -13.16 -1.08 -13.95
CA LEU A 116 -13.59 -2.24 -13.18
C LEU A 116 -15.10 -2.45 -13.28
N GLN A 117 -15.53 -3.65 -13.64
CA GLN A 117 -16.94 -4.01 -13.67
C GLN A 117 -17.44 -4.38 -12.27
N GLY A 118 -17.87 -3.36 -11.50
CA GLY A 118 -18.49 -3.55 -10.19
C GLY A 118 -17.49 -3.85 -9.05
N GLY A 119 -16.21 -3.61 -9.28
CA GLY A 119 -15.15 -3.67 -8.25
C GLY A 119 -14.76 -2.30 -7.73
N SER A 120 -13.90 -2.30 -6.72
CA SER A 120 -13.19 -1.12 -6.23
C SER A 120 -11.68 -1.34 -6.35
N MET A 121 -10.93 -0.25 -6.45
CA MET A 121 -9.48 -0.28 -6.67
C MET A 121 -8.79 0.58 -5.63
N ASP A 122 -7.71 0.05 -5.08
CA ASP A 122 -6.80 0.80 -4.23
C ASP A 122 -5.87 1.64 -5.13
N GLN A 123 -6.19 2.92 -5.28
CA GLN A 123 -5.46 3.86 -6.13
C GLN A 123 -4.06 4.22 -5.59
N THR A 124 -3.70 3.76 -4.39
CA THR A 124 -2.32 3.88 -3.88
C THR A 124 -1.34 2.96 -4.61
N LYS A 125 -1.84 1.98 -5.35
CA LYS A 125 -1.10 1.14 -6.31
C LYS A 125 -1.34 1.73 -7.69
N ILE A 126 -0.29 2.32 -8.26
CA ILE A 126 -0.34 2.99 -9.56
C ILE A 126 0.07 1.98 -10.62
N ASP A 127 -0.86 1.60 -11.49
CA ASP A 127 -0.63 0.67 -12.59
C ASP A 127 -0.40 1.46 -13.89
N LEU A 128 0.80 1.37 -14.45
CA LEU A 128 1.22 2.07 -15.65
C LEU A 128 1.31 1.11 -16.84
N ASP A 129 0.70 1.47 -17.96
CA ASP A 129 0.83 0.78 -19.25
C ASP A 129 1.23 1.78 -20.34
N MET A 130 2.41 1.59 -20.91
CA MET A 130 2.93 2.38 -22.04
C MET A 130 3.09 1.54 -23.32
N SER A 131 2.35 0.44 -23.43
CA SER A 131 2.40 -0.45 -24.61
C SER A 131 1.99 0.26 -25.91
N ALA A 132 1.12 1.28 -25.83
CA ALA A 132 0.77 2.14 -26.97
C ALA A 132 2.00 2.91 -27.54
N LEU A 133 3.04 3.10 -26.75
CA LEU A 133 4.33 3.69 -27.16
C LEU A 133 5.41 2.63 -27.47
N GLY A 134 5.02 1.35 -27.53
CA GLY A 134 5.92 0.24 -27.78
C GLY A 134 6.81 -0.18 -26.61
N LEU A 135 6.46 0.26 -25.40
CA LEU A 135 7.18 -0.12 -24.17
C LEU A 135 6.42 -1.23 -23.44
N SER A 136 7.06 -2.39 -23.25
CA SER A 136 6.58 -3.39 -22.31
C SER A 136 6.81 -2.94 -20.86
N GLY A 137 6.10 -3.51 -19.89
CA GLY A 137 6.32 -3.22 -18.47
C GLY A 137 7.78 -3.38 -18.05
N ALA A 138 8.43 -4.48 -18.46
CA ALA A 138 9.85 -4.71 -18.16
C ALA A 138 10.78 -3.66 -18.79
N ARG A 139 10.45 -3.16 -19.98
CA ARG A 139 11.25 -2.10 -20.62
C ARG A 139 11.04 -0.76 -19.89
N LEU A 140 9.80 -0.45 -19.51
CA LEU A 140 9.48 0.73 -18.72
C LEU A 140 10.22 0.71 -17.37
N GLU A 141 10.19 -0.42 -16.66
CA GLU A 141 10.93 -0.61 -15.41
C GLU A 141 12.42 -0.29 -15.57
N GLN A 142 13.08 -0.82 -16.64
CA GLN A 142 14.48 -0.53 -16.92
C GLN A 142 14.76 0.96 -17.15
N GLU A 143 13.84 1.68 -17.80
CA GLU A 143 14.00 3.12 -18.01
C GLU A 143 13.80 3.92 -16.71
N LEU A 144 12.91 3.48 -15.82
CA LEU A 144 12.68 4.08 -14.52
C LEU A 144 13.86 3.84 -13.56
N ILE A 145 14.43 2.62 -13.54
CA ILE A 145 15.62 2.30 -12.74
C ILE A 145 16.80 3.22 -13.08
N LYS A 146 17.01 3.57 -14.37
CA LYS A 146 18.05 4.53 -14.78
C LYS A 146 17.84 5.95 -14.18
N ARG A 147 16.66 6.21 -13.67
CA ARG A 147 16.25 7.46 -13.05
C ARG A 147 16.07 7.31 -11.53
N ASP A 148 16.63 6.23 -10.94
CA ASP A 148 16.50 5.91 -9.52
C ASP A 148 15.02 5.82 -9.06
N ILE A 149 14.16 5.24 -9.91
CA ILE A 149 12.77 4.90 -9.57
C ILE A 149 12.65 3.38 -9.58
N PHE A 150 12.29 2.80 -8.43
CA PHE A 150 12.14 1.37 -8.24
C PHE A 150 10.67 1.05 -8.00
N CYS A 151 10.14 0.15 -8.83
CA CYS A 151 8.74 -0.23 -8.81
C CYS A 151 8.54 -1.57 -8.09
N GLU A 152 7.31 -1.88 -7.70
CA GLU A 152 7.01 -3.08 -6.90
C GLU A 152 6.91 -4.33 -7.76
N LEU A 153 6.27 -4.25 -8.92
CA LEU A 153 5.92 -5.42 -9.72
C LEU A 153 5.79 -5.08 -11.20
N THR A 154 6.29 -5.99 -12.05
CA THR A 154 6.07 -5.93 -13.48
C THR A 154 5.37 -7.20 -13.96
N THR A 155 4.29 -7.07 -14.73
CA THR A 155 3.58 -8.20 -15.36
C THR A 155 3.09 -7.81 -16.75
N GLY A 156 3.61 -8.50 -17.79
CA GLY A 156 3.27 -8.18 -19.18
C GLY A 156 3.62 -6.74 -19.54
N ASN A 157 2.60 -5.94 -19.87
CA ASN A 157 2.74 -4.52 -20.19
C ASN A 157 2.51 -3.61 -18.97
N ILE A 158 2.07 -4.16 -17.85
CA ILE A 158 1.76 -3.39 -16.64
C ILE A 158 2.98 -3.31 -15.75
N LEU A 159 3.27 -2.12 -15.28
CA LEU A 159 4.23 -1.82 -14.23
C LEU A 159 3.49 -1.20 -13.06
N MET A 160 3.54 -1.85 -11.91
CA MET A 160 2.91 -1.37 -10.69
C MET A 160 3.90 -0.65 -9.79
N CYS A 161 3.56 0.57 -9.41
CA CYS A 161 4.25 1.35 -8.38
C CYS A 161 3.41 1.30 -7.09
N MET A 162 4.06 1.01 -5.97
CA MET A 162 3.43 1.08 -4.66
C MET A 162 3.80 2.39 -3.98
N THR A 163 2.80 3.15 -3.54
CA THR A 163 3.02 4.37 -2.78
C THR A 163 2.72 4.16 -1.29
N GLY A 164 3.17 5.08 -0.45
CA GLY A 164 2.98 5.05 0.99
C GLY A 164 3.04 6.45 1.59
N ILE A 165 2.79 6.55 2.88
CA ILE A 165 2.78 7.83 3.62
C ILE A 165 4.12 8.58 3.58
N GLY A 166 5.22 7.90 3.22
CA GLY A 166 6.55 8.50 3.12
C GLY A 166 6.85 9.15 1.78
N ASN A 167 5.99 8.96 0.76
CA ASN A 167 6.21 9.59 -0.54
C ASN A 167 5.86 11.09 -0.50
N THR A 168 6.76 11.88 -1.06
CA THR A 168 6.62 13.32 -1.19
C THR A 168 6.07 13.70 -2.55
N GLN A 169 5.60 14.93 -2.71
CA GLN A 169 5.20 15.46 -4.01
C GLN A 169 6.31 15.30 -5.06
N ALA A 170 7.58 15.51 -4.69
CA ALA A 170 8.71 15.37 -5.60
C ALA A 170 8.90 13.93 -6.13
N ASP A 171 8.50 12.92 -5.38
CA ASP A 171 8.56 11.52 -5.84
C ASP A 171 7.54 11.28 -6.95
N TYR A 172 6.33 11.83 -6.82
CA TYR A 172 5.30 11.75 -7.87
C TYR A 172 5.64 12.57 -9.12
N GLU A 173 6.26 13.75 -8.95
CA GLU A 173 6.73 14.58 -10.08
C GLU A 173 7.89 13.92 -10.83
N LYS A 174 8.66 13.08 -10.15
CA LYS A 174 9.78 12.35 -10.76
C LYS A 174 9.30 11.13 -11.56
N LEU A 175 8.22 10.48 -11.14
CA LEU A 175 7.61 9.35 -11.82
C LEU A 175 6.95 9.80 -13.13
#